data_7e3011067dd311542510c4a014b9641a
#
_entry.id   7e3011067dd311542510c4a014b9641a
#
_cell.length_a   1.000
_cell.length_b   1.000
_cell.length_c   1.000
_cell.angle_alpha   90.00
_cell.angle_beta   90.00
_cell.angle_gamma   90.00
#
_symmetry.space_group_name_H-M   'P 1'
#
loop_
_entity.id
_entity.type
_entity.pdbx_description
1 polymer ?
#
loop_
_entity_poly.entity_id
_entity_poly.type
_entity_poly.pdbx_seq_one_letter_code
_entity_poly.pdbx_strand_id
1 'polypeptide(L)'
;MDADLLRADLAALYPQYGLRVAHAGTVLVGPTDEELLELAAIVAEPGGVVEPGREGELLGWPSDAGDAAARRFLEWAWRLRETPTAVRWRAPLAVIDGGRALGLAVVSHDHHDPAGTVCTSSWLARAEQGRGLGRRVRLMLLELAFGHLGGARAVTNAAEGNAASLRVSQRCGYRETHRATGPDGVVEVHLAVTPAAWRRRRLADVEVDGVDAFRAAIGT
;
A
#
# COMPACT_ATOMS: atom_id res chain seq x y z
N MET A 1 -24.86 -3.67 4.04
CA MET A 1 -24.82 -2.27 3.51
C MET A 1 -23.93 -2.33 2.28
N ASP A 2 -24.25 -1.59 1.23
CA ASP A 2 -23.40 -1.59 0.03
C ASP A 2 -22.06 -0.90 0.35
N ALA A 3 -20.95 -1.58 0.11
CA ALA A 3 -19.61 -1.08 0.41
C ALA A 3 -19.28 0.20 -0.35
N ASP A 4 -19.80 0.38 -1.56
CA ASP A 4 -19.55 1.57 -2.36
C ASP A 4 -20.32 2.79 -1.85
N LEU A 5 -21.55 2.60 -1.33
CA LEU A 5 -22.28 3.66 -0.64
C LEU A 5 -21.55 4.12 0.64
N LEU A 6 -21.06 3.16 1.42
CA LEU A 6 -20.31 3.48 2.64
C LEU A 6 -19.00 4.23 2.32
N ARG A 7 -18.30 3.87 1.25
CA ARG A 7 -17.11 4.62 0.80
C ARG A 7 -17.46 6.03 0.35
N ALA A 8 -18.58 6.21 -0.36
CA ALA A 8 -19.02 7.54 -0.80
C ALA A 8 -19.31 8.46 0.41
N ASP A 9 -19.98 7.95 1.43
CA ASP A 9 -20.23 8.70 2.67
C ASP A 9 -18.93 9.05 3.40
N LEU A 10 -17.98 8.11 3.49
CA LEU A 10 -16.67 8.35 4.08
C LEU A 10 -15.85 9.35 3.27
N ALA A 11 -15.91 9.31 1.94
CA ALA A 11 -15.16 10.20 1.07
C ALA A 11 -15.54 11.68 1.25
N ALA A 12 -16.77 11.97 1.67
CA ALA A 12 -17.21 13.32 1.99
C ALA A 12 -16.44 13.93 3.19
N LEU A 13 -15.97 13.10 4.11
CA LEU A 13 -15.22 13.50 5.31
C LEU A 13 -13.71 13.21 5.17
N TYR A 14 -13.37 12.16 4.49
CA TYR A 14 -12.01 11.65 4.30
C TYR A 14 -11.78 11.38 2.81
N PRO A 15 -11.31 12.36 2.03
CA PRO A 15 -11.22 12.27 0.56
C PRO A 15 -10.44 11.08 0.03
N GLN A 16 -9.48 10.54 0.81
CA GLN A 16 -8.74 9.32 0.44
C GLN A 16 -9.62 8.09 0.26
N TYR A 17 -10.83 8.07 0.84
CA TYR A 17 -11.80 6.99 0.64
C TYR A 17 -12.53 7.05 -0.71
N GLY A 18 -12.49 8.20 -1.37
CA GLY A 18 -12.98 8.35 -2.74
C GLY A 18 -12.01 7.84 -3.81
N LEU A 19 -10.76 7.58 -3.42
CA LEU A 19 -9.75 7.08 -4.36
C LEU A 19 -10.11 5.65 -4.82
N ARG A 20 -10.11 5.45 -6.13
CA ARG A 20 -10.25 4.15 -6.76
C ARG A 20 -9.22 4.01 -7.87
N VAL A 21 -8.46 2.93 -7.87
CA VAL A 21 -7.55 2.58 -8.95
C VAL A 21 -7.89 1.17 -9.42
N ALA A 22 -8.19 0.99 -10.71
CA ALA A 22 -8.61 -0.30 -11.25
C ALA A 22 -7.77 -0.72 -12.46
N HIS A 23 -7.47 -1.99 -12.54
CA HIS A 23 -6.79 -2.61 -13.68
C HIS A 23 -7.00 -4.11 -13.72
N ALA A 24 -7.48 -4.63 -14.87
CA ALA A 24 -7.59 -6.07 -15.17
C ALA A 24 -8.25 -6.90 -14.04
N GLY A 25 -9.38 -6.41 -13.51
CA GLY A 25 -10.16 -7.08 -12.45
C GLY A 25 -9.67 -6.84 -11.03
N THR A 26 -8.49 -6.25 -10.84
CA THR A 26 -8.00 -5.82 -9.53
C THR A 26 -8.41 -4.37 -9.28
N VAL A 27 -8.90 -4.07 -8.07
CA VAL A 27 -9.29 -2.71 -7.65
C VAL A 27 -8.58 -2.36 -6.34
N LEU A 28 -8.07 -1.15 -6.24
CA LEU A 28 -7.53 -0.54 -5.02
C LEU A 28 -8.53 0.53 -4.57
N VAL A 29 -9.08 0.41 -3.37
CA VAL A 29 -10.08 1.33 -2.81
C VAL A 29 -9.86 1.56 -1.32
N GLY A 30 -10.31 2.69 -0.79
CA GLY A 30 -10.32 2.93 0.65
C GLY A 30 -11.05 1.79 1.39
N PRO A 31 -10.42 1.13 2.40
CA PRO A 31 -10.99 -0.06 3.03
C PRO A 31 -12.18 0.27 3.92
N THR A 32 -13.28 -0.47 3.77
CA THR A 32 -14.38 -0.53 4.75
C THR A 32 -13.95 -1.36 5.96
N ASP A 33 -14.71 -1.28 7.07
CA ASP A 33 -14.43 -2.13 8.24
C ASP A 33 -14.68 -3.62 7.95
N GLU A 34 -15.62 -3.95 7.07
CA GLU A 34 -15.84 -5.34 6.63
C GLU A 34 -14.60 -5.90 5.92
N GLU A 35 -14.02 -5.14 4.99
CA GLU A 35 -12.78 -5.52 4.30
C GLU A 35 -11.58 -5.58 5.25
N LEU A 36 -11.50 -4.67 6.23
CA LEU A 36 -10.46 -4.74 7.25
C LEU A 36 -10.60 -5.97 8.13
N LEU A 37 -11.81 -6.43 8.42
CA LEU A 37 -12.05 -7.68 9.15
C LEU A 37 -11.66 -8.91 8.31
N GLU A 38 -11.95 -8.93 7.01
CA GLU A 38 -11.45 -9.98 6.10
C GLU A 38 -9.92 -10.02 6.10
N LEU A 39 -9.26 -8.87 6.01
CA LEU A 39 -7.80 -8.78 6.05
C LEU A 39 -7.24 -9.17 7.42
N ALA A 40 -7.91 -8.81 8.51
CA ALA A 40 -7.54 -9.21 9.86
C ALA A 40 -7.58 -10.72 10.05
N ALA A 41 -8.58 -11.40 9.45
CA ALA A 41 -8.65 -12.86 9.46
C ALA A 41 -7.45 -13.50 8.74
N ILE A 42 -7.02 -12.94 7.59
CA ILE A 42 -5.80 -13.39 6.89
C ILE A 42 -4.56 -13.20 7.78
N VAL A 43 -4.46 -12.05 8.47
CA VAL A 43 -3.34 -11.75 9.37
C VAL A 43 -3.30 -12.66 10.59
N ALA A 44 -4.48 -13.07 11.09
CA ALA A 44 -4.60 -13.99 12.23
C ALA A 44 -4.12 -15.41 11.91
N GLU A 45 -4.21 -15.84 10.64
CA GLU A 45 -3.78 -17.17 10.23
C GLU A 45 -2.24 -17.32 10.31
N PRO A 46 -1.72 -18.35 10.95
CA PRO A 46 -0.29 -18.66 10.89
C PRO A 46 0.16 -18.81 9.44
N GLY A 47 1.08 -17.96 9.00
CA GLY A 47 1.52 -17.95 7.61
C GLY A 47 0.54 -17.33 6.60
N GLY A 48 -0.48 -16.60 7.07
CA GLY A 48 -1.46 -15.93 6.20
C GLY A 48 -0.86 -14.86 5.28
N VAL A 49 0.22 -14.20 5.71
CA VAL A 49 0.92 -13.16 4.93
C VAL A 49 2.35 -13.57 4.58
N VAL A 50 3.09 -14.14 5.52
CA VAL A 50 4.47 -14.59 5.37
C VAL A 50 4.61 -16.00 5.95
N GLU A 51 5.59 -16.77 5.49
CA GLU A 51 5.84 -18.11 6.07
C GLU A 51 6.07 -18.02 7.58
N PRO A 52 5.52 -18.98 8.36
CA PRO A 52 5.79 -19.05 9.80
C PRO A 52 7.30 -19.08 10.09
N GLY A 53 7.71 -18.27 11.05
CA GLY A 53 9.13 -18.10 11.41
C GLY A 53 9.89 -17.08 10.56
N ARG A 54 9.24 -16.45 9.59
CA ARG A 54 9.82 -15.39 8.74
C ARG A 54 9.14 -14.03 8.93
N GLU A 55 8.38 -13.85 10.00
CA GLU A 55 7.62 -12.63 10.29
C GLU A 55 8.52 -11.40 10.39
N GLY A 56 9.74 -11.56 10.88
CA GLY A 56 10.76 -10.50 10.92
C GLY A 56 11.22 -9.98 9.56
N GLU A 57 10.84 -10.66 8.46
CA GLU A 57 11.08 -10.14 7.09
C GLU A 57 10.08 -9.04 6.70
N LEU A 58 9.00 -8.88 7.44
CA LEU A 58 8.03 -7.81 7.26
C LEU A 58 8.29 -6.73 8.31
N LEU A 59 8.85 -5.61 7.87
CA LEU A 59 9.14 -4.47 8.74
C LEU A 59 7.90 -3.99 9.49
N GLY A 60 8.00 -3.95 10.81
CA GLY A 60 6.89 -3.52 11.68
C GLY A 60 5.70 -4.48 11.72
N TRP A 61 5.84 -5.70 11.15
CA TRP A 61 4.78 -6.71 11.20
C TRP A 61 4.76 -7.39 12.56
N PRO A 62 3.58 -7.65 13.15
CA PRO A 62 3.51 -8.39 14.39
C PRO A 62 4.04 -9.82 14.20
N SER A 63 4.89 -10.25 15.12
CA SER A 63 5.40 -11.63 15.18
C SER A 63 4.38 -12.63 15.73
N ASP A 64 3.22 -12.15 16.16
CA ASP A 64 2.16 -12.96 16.73
C ASP A 64 1.23 -13.50 15.65
N ALA A 65 0.47 -14.52 16.00
CA ALA A 65 -0.64 -15.06 15.22
C ALA A 65 -1.95 -14.95 16.02
N GLY A 66 -3.07 -15.30 15.39
CA GLY A 66 -4.37 -15.29 16.02
C GLY A 66 -4.91 -13.91 16.32
N ASP A 67 -5.82 -13.81 17.28
CA ASP A 67 -6.55 -12.59 17.61
C ASP A 67 -5.65 -11.41 17.99
N ALA A 68 -4.48 -11.66 18.56
CA ALA A 68 -3.53 -10.61 18.91
C ALA A 68 -2.95 -9.93 17.67
N ALA A 69 -2.61 -10.70 16.65
CA ALA A 69 -2.13 -10.16 15.35
C ALA A 69 -3.25 -9.41 14.63
N ALA A 70 -4.46 -9.99 14.56
CA ALA A 70 -5.64 -9.36 13.97
C ALA A 70 -5.93 -8.00 14.61
N ARG A 71 -5.93 -7.93 15.95
CA ARG A 71 -6.18 -6.69 16.68
C ARG A 71 -5.12 -5.62 16.38
N ARG A 72 -3.84 -5.99 16.40
CA ARG A 72 -2.76 -5.04 16.06
C ARG A 72 -2.86 -4.53 14.62
N PHE A 73 -3.22 -5.40 13.69
CA PHE A 73 -3.47 -4.99 12.31
C PHE A 73 -4.60 -3.97 12.21
N LEU A 74 -5.75 -4.23 12.86
CA LEU A 74 -6.89 -3.31 12.87
C LEU A 74 -6.52 -1.97 13.50
N GLU A 75 -5.85 -1.97 14.66
CA GLU A 75 -5.38 -0.76 15.33
C GLU A 75 -4.44 0.05 14.44
N TRP A 76 -3.54 -0.62 13.72
CA TRP A 76 -2.66 0.04 12.76
C TRP A 76 -3.44 0.58 11.56
N ALA A 77 -4.33 -0.18 10.97
CA ALA A 77 -5.12 0.22 9.82
C ALA A 77 -6.04 1.41 10.15
N TRP A 78 -6.65 1.40 11.34
CA TRP A 78 -7.47 2.54 11.80
C TRP A 78 -6.66 3.80 12.04
N ARG A 79 -5.41 3.71 12.49
CA ARG A 79 -4.52 4.87 12.59
C ARG A 79 -4.15 5.51 11.24
N LEU A 80 -4.35 4.80 10.13
CA LEU A 80 -4.17 5.37 8.79
C LEU A 80 -5.35 6.26 8.36
N ARG A 81 -6.46 6.27 9.11
CA ARG A 81 -7.66 7.09 8.88
C ARG A 81 -7.49 8.49 9.45
N GLU A 82 -6.40 9.15 9.10
CA GLU A 82 -6.16 10.54 9.49
C GLU A 82 -6.63 11.51 8.40
N THR A 83 -6.99 12.73 8.79
CA THR A 83 -7.32 13.79 7.84
C THR A 83 -6.07 14.15 7.03
N PRO A 84 -6.12 14.08 5.71
CA PRO A 84 -4.99 14.43 4.86
C PRO A 84 -4.70 15.94 4.91
N THR A 85 -3.43 16.31 4.88
CA THR A 85 -2.95 17.69 4.81
C THR A 85 -1.84 17.81 3.75
N ALA A 86 -1.49 19.02 3.35
CA ALA A 86 -0.42 19.26 2.37
C ALA A 86 0.96 18.74 2.83
N VAL A 87 1.19 18.63 4.12
CA VAL A 87 2.49 18.22 4.68
C VAL A 87 2.52 16.76 5.14
N ARG A 88 1.35 16.16 5.33
CA ARG A 88 1.22 14.76 5.74
C ARG A 88 -0.10 14.17 5.29
N TRP A 89 -0.04 13.06 4.60
CA TRP A 89 -1.23 12.32 4.19
C TRP A 89 -0.94 10.83 4.02
N ARG A 90 -1.97 10.03 4.20
CA ARG A 90 -1.96 8.60 3.95
C ARG A 90 -3.25 8.20 3.25
N ALA A 91 -3.12 7.36 2.24
CA ALA A 91 -4.25 6.73 1.56
C ALA A 91 -4.06 5.20 1.64
N PRO A 92 -4.66 4.57 2.66
CA PRO A 92 -4.76 3.11 2.70
C PRO A 92 -5.76 2.64 1.65
N LEU A 93 -5.40 1.58 0.93
CA LEU A 93 -6.21 1.03 -0.15
C LEU A 93 -6.27 -0.50 0.00
N ALA A 94 -7.47 -1.04 0.20
CA ALA A 94 -7.69 -2.48 0.12
C ALA A 94 -7.44 -2.96 -1.30
N VAL A 95 -6.76 -4.09 -1.43
CA VAL A 95 -6.55 -4.78 -2.71
C VAL A 95 -7.69 -5.77 -2.90
N ILE A 96 -8.63 -5.42 -3.76
CA ILE A 96 -9.78 -6.27 -4.10
C ILE A 96 -9.51 -6.98 -5.43
N ASP A 97 -9.64 -8.29 -5.45
CA ASP A 97 -9.58 -9.09 -6.68
C ASP A 97 -10.60 -10.24 -6.56
N GLY A 98 -11.41 -10.44 -7.60
CA GLY A 98 -12.52 -11.39 -7.53
C GLY A 98 -13.55 -11.11 -6.43
N GLY A 99 -13.75 -9.84 -6.04
CA GLY A 99 -14.69 -9.41 -5.00
C GLY A 99 -14.25 -9.70 -3.55
N ARG A 100 -12.98 -10.05 -3.31
CA ARG A 100 -12.42 -10.36 -1.99
C ARG A 100 -11.28 -9.43 -1.65
N ALA A 101 -11.14 -9.05 -0.39
CA ALA A 101 -9.98 -8.31 0.09
C ALA A 101 -8.79 -9.27 0.28
N LEU A 102 -7.73 -9.06 -0.49
CA LEU A 102 -6.57 -9.94 -0.56
C LEU A 102 -5.28 -9.32 0.02
N GLY A 103 -5.32 -8.07 0.42
CA GLY A 103 -4.18 -7.35 0.96
C GLY A 103 -4.46 -5.87 1.15
N LEU A 104 -3.47 -5.14 1.62
CA LEU A 104 -3.54 -3.70 1.79
C LEU A 104 -2.33 -3.04 1.13
N ALA A 105 -2.59 -1.93 0.49
CA ALA A 105 -1.59 -1.06 -0.11
C ALA A 105 -1.72 0.33 0.49
N VAL A 106 -0.62 1.06 0.62
CA VAL A 106 -0.63 2.43 1.15
C VAL A 106 0.23 3.30 0.24
N VAL A 107 -0.31 4.45 -0.13
CA VAL A 107 0.47 5.57 -0.63
C VAL A 107 0.44 6.69 0.40
N SER A 108 1.58 7.34 0.64
CA SER A 108 1.69 8.35 1.69
C SER A 108 2.78 9.37 1.41
N HIS A 109 2.69 10.50 2.10
CA HIS A 109 3.75 11.50 2.21
C HIS A 109 3.82 11.98 3.67
N ASP A 110 5.02 12.23 4.15
CA ASP A 110 5.25 12.80 5.47
C ASP A 110 6.13 14.05 5.34
N HIS A 111 5.98 15.00 6.27
CA HIS A 111 6.72 16.26 6.28
C HIS A 111 8.25 16.09 6.38
N HIS A 112 8.72 14.93 6.81
CA HIS A 112 10.14 14.58 6.83
C HIS A 112 10.68 14.17 5.45
N ASP A 113 9.78 13.84 4.51
CA ASP A 113 10.17 13.46 3.16
C ASP A 113 10.49 14.71 2.33
N PRO A 114 11.48 14.64 1.41
CA PRO A 114 11.68 15.70 0.43
C PRO A 114 10.41 15.98 -0.38
N ALA A 115 10.17 17.24 -0.73
CA ALA A 115 9.01 17.64 -1.51
C ALA A 115 8.83 16.77 -2.78
N GLY A 116 7.61 16.36 -3.05
CA GLY A 116 7.27 15.47 -4.16
C GLY A 116 7.68 14.00 -3.97
N THR A 117 8.18 13.60 -2.79
CA THR A 117 8.43 12.20 -2.48
C THR A 117 7.14 11.53 -2.01
N VAL A 118 6.82 10.38 -2.58
CA VAL A 118 5.68 9.55 -2.21
C VAL A 118 6.18 8.20 -1.73
N CYS A 119 5.81 7.79 -0.52
CA CYS A 119 6.08 6.46 -0.01
C CYS A 119 5.03 5.48 -0.52
N THR A 120 5.45 4.26 -0.88
CA THR A 120 4.55 3.19 -1.29
C THR A 120 4.85 1.92 -0.52
N SER A 121 3.84 1.28 0.02
CA SER A 121 3.94 -0.03 0.66
C SER A 121 2.76 -0.92 0.28
N SER A 122 2.92 -2.22 0.38
CA SER A 122 1.83 -3.17 0.17
C SER A 122 2.18 -4.54 0.71
N TRP A 123 1.18 -5.28 1.16
CA TRP A 123 1.25 -6.70 1.43
C TRP A 123 0.04 -7.41 0.82
N LEU A 124 0.15 -8.70 0.59
CA LEU A 124 -0.89 -9.57 0.06
C LEU A 124 -0.94 -10.86 0.86
N ALA A 125 -2.13 -11.45 0.94
CA ALA A 125 -2.30 -12.82 1.42
C ALA A 125 -1.29 -13.75 0.73
N ARG A 126 -0.63 -14.61 1.50
CA ARG A 126 0.41 -15.51 0.99
C ARG A 126 -0.09 -16.42 -0.15
N ALA A 127 -1.34 -16.86 -0.07
CA ALA A 127 -1.97 -17.65 -1.12
C ALA A 127 -2.05 -16.95 -2.47
N GLU A 128 -2.02 -15.60 -2.50
CA GLU A 128 -2.11 -14.77 -3.70
C GLU A 128 -0.74 -14.26 -4.19
N GLN A 129 0.33 -14.60 -3.48
CA GLN A 129 1.69 -14.24 -3.87
C GLN A 129 2.20 -15.13 -5.02
N GLY A 130 3.29 -14.72 -5.66
CA GLY A 130 3.90 -15.48 -6.77
C GLY A 130 3.16 -15.40 -8.11
N ARG A 131 1.95 -14.88 -8.17
CA ARG A 131 1.05 -14.83 -9.35
C ARG A 131 1.07 -13.50 -10.12
N GLY A 132 1.97 -12.60 -9.75
CA GLY A 132 2.12 -11.29 -10.40
C GLY A 132 1.26 -10.17 -9.81
N LEU A 133 0.32 -10.47 -8.90
CA LEU A 133 -0.58 -9.50 -8.29
C LEU A 133 0.20 -8.38 -7.56
N GLY A 134 1.23 -8.71 -6.78
CA GLY A 134 2.04 -7.71 -6.08
C GLY A 134 2.72 -6.71 -7.01
N ARG A 135 3.18 -7.15 -8.19
CA ARG A 135 3.71 -6.24 -9.22
C ARG A 135 2.61 -5.34 -9.79
N ARG A 136 1.43 -5.91 -10.10
CA ARG A 136 0.27 -5.16 -10.60
C ARG A 136 -0.12 -4.08 -9.62
N VAL A 137 -0.36 -4.42 -8.36
CA VAL A 137 -0.70 -3.48 -7.27
C VAL A 137 0.34 -2.36 -7.17
N ARG A 138 1.63 -2.68 -7.16
CA ARG A 138 2.69 -1.68 -7.07
C ARG A 138 2.71 -0.73 -8.28
N LEU A 139 2.45 -1.20 -9.48
CA LEU A 139 2.36 -0.35 -10.67
C LEU A 139 1.10 0.52 -10.66
N MET A 140 -0.03 0.03 -10.13
CA MET A 140 -1.24 0.83 -9.90
C MET A 140 -1.00 1.94 -8.87
N LEU A 141 -0.28 1.67 -7.78
CA LEU A 141 0.13 2.71 -6.83
C LEU A 141 1.03 3.77 -7.47
N LEU A 142 1.94 3.36 -8.35
CA LEU A 142 2.81 4.29 -9.09
C LEU A 142 2.03 5.12 -10.13
N GLU A 143 0.97 4.55 -10.73
CA GLU A 143 0.06 5.32 -11.58
C GLU A 143 -0.62 6.42 -10.77
N LEU A 144 -1.18 6.08 -9.60
CA LEU A 144 -1.78 7.07 -8.70
C LEU A 144 -0.75 8.13 -8.30
N ALA A 145 0.43 7.72 -7.81
CA ALA A 145 1.47 8.63 -7.32
C ALA A 145 2.01 9.58 -8.39
N PHE A 146 2.35 9.07 -9.57
CA PHE A 146 3.01 9.85 -10.62
C PHE A 146 2.05 10.43 -11.65
N GLY A 147 0.99 9.71 -11.97
CA GLY A 147 0.01 10.14 -12.96
C GLY A 147 -0.97 11.18 -12.40
N HIS A 148 -1.26 11.11 -11.11
CA HIS A 148 -2.39 11.82 -10.53
C HIS A 148 -2.06 12.68 -9.30
N LEU A 149 -1.09 12.31 -8.46
CA LEU A 149 -0.75 13.05 -7.24
C LEU A 149 0.50 13.93 -7.37
N GLY A 150 1.05 14.07 -8.57
CA GLY A 150 2.20 14.96 -8.82
C GLY A 150 3.52 14.50 -8.19
N GLY A 151 3.65 13.23 -7.84
CA GLY A 151 4.87 12.68 -7.27
C GLY A 151 6.08 12.86 -8.19
N ALA A 152 7.19 13.40 -7.69
CA ALA A 152 8.45 13.51 -8.40
C ALA A 152 9.35 12.29 -8.19
N ARG A 153 9.14 11.55 -7.10
CA ARG A 153 9.87 10.35 -6.70
C ARG A 153 8.98 9.45 -5.87
N ALA A 154 9.04 8.14 -6.08
CA ALA A 154 8.42 7.19 -5.16
C ALA A 154 9.50 6.36 -4.45
N VAL A 155 9.32 6.14 -3.14
CA VAL A 155 10.22 5.38 -2.29
C VAL A 155 9.50 4.20 -1.65
N THR A 156 10.26 3.20 -1.27
CA THR A 156 9.82 2.04 -0.50
C THR A 156 11.00 1.42 0.22
N ASN A 157 10.78 0.65 1.25
CA ASN A 157 11.81 -0.17 1.90
C ASN A 157 11.32 -1.60 2.08
N ALA A 158 12.23 -2.50 2.31
CA ALA A 158 11.95 -3.88 2.68
C ALA A 158 13.13 -4.43 3.49
N ALA A 159 12.86 -5.36 4.40
CA ALA A 159 13.94 -6.11 5.04
C ALA A 159 14.79 -6.83 3.99
N GLU A 160 16.11 -6.91 4.19
CA GLU A 160 17.05 -7.57 3.27
C GLU A 160 16.65 -9.02 2.97
N GLY A 161 16.12 -9.74 3.98
CA GLY A 161 15.62 -11.11 3.82
C GLY A 161 14.34 -11.21 2.98
N ASN A 162 13.58 -10.12 2.79
CA ASN A 162 12.33 -10.13 2.02
C ASN A 162 12.59 -10.08 0.51
N ALA A 163 13.19 -11.15 -0.02
CA ALA A 163 13.51 -11.26 -1.43
C ALA A 163 12.29 -11.11 -2.36
N ALA A 164 11.07 -11.44 -1.88
CA ALA A 164 9.85 -11.30 -2.66
C ALA A 164 9.51 -9.82 -2.90
N SER A 165 9.51 -9.00 -1.83
CA SER A 165 9.26 -7.56 -1.92
C SER A 165 10.33 -6.84 -2.75
N LEU A 166 11.61 -7.18 -2.54
CA LEU A 166 12.72 -6.61 -3.31
C LEU A 166 12.58 -6.91 -4.81
N ARG A 167 12.25 -8.15 -5.18
CA ARG A 167 12.00 -8.52 -6.60
C ARG A 167 10.81 -7.78 -7.20
N VAL A 168 9.71 -7.62 -6.46
CA VAL A 168 8.55 -6.84 -6.92
C VAL A 168 8.98 -5.40 -7.19
N SER A 169 9.65 -4.76 -6.25
CA SER A 169 10.12 -3.38 -6.37
C SER A 169 11.05 -3.20 -7.58
N GLN A 170 12.05 -4.07 -7.74
CA GLN A 170 12.98 -4.02 -8.89
C GLN A 170 12.25 -4.18 -10.23
N ARG A 171 11.27 -5.09 -10.32
CA ARG A 171 10.45 -5.28 -11.54
C ARG A 171 9.55 -4.08 -11.84
N CYS A 172 9.19 -3.28 -10.84
CA CYS A 172 8.47 -2.01 -11.01
C CYS A 172 9.39 -0.83 -11.35
N GLY A 173 10.71 -1.03 -11.35
CA GLY A 173 11.70 -0.01 -11.73
C GLY A 173 12.38 0.68 -10.58
N TYR A 174 12.09 0.30 -9.35
CA TYR A 174 12.82 0.79 -8.19
C TYR A 174 14.28 0.33 -8.23
N ARG A 175 15.15 1.17 -7.73
CA ARG A 175 16.58 0.90 -7.54
C ARG A 175 16.94 1.14 -6.08
N GLU A 176 17.83 0.31 -5.55
CA GLU A 176 18.39 0.50 -4.23
C GLU A 176 19.12 1.87 -4.14
N THR A 177 18.90 2.57 -3.05
CA THR A 177 19.52 3.85 -2.75
C THR A 177 20.53 3.74 -1.62
N HIS A 178 20.16 3.07 -0.54
CA HIS A 178 21.02 2.81 0.61
C HIS A 178 20.43 1.66 1.45
N ARG A 179 21.19 1.25 2.44
CA ARG A 179 20.76 0.31 3.47
C ARG A 179 20.91 0.97 4.84
N ALA A 180 20.02 0.62 5.75
CA ALA A 180 20.07 1.05 7.14
C ALA A 180 19.78 -0.13 8.04
N THR A 181 20.32 -0.14 9.25
CA THR A 181 19.97 -1.15 10.27
C THR A 181 18.98 -0.53 11.23
N GLY A 182 17.80 -1.13 11.33
CA GLY A 182 16.76 -0.72 12.25
C GLY A 182 17.13 -0.96 13.72
N PRO A 183 16.35 -0.43 14.67
CA PRO A 183 16.59 -0.62 16.11
C PRO A 183 16.51 -2.10 16.54
N ASP A 184 15.78 -2.91 15.78
CA ASP A 184 15.62 -4.36 15.95
C ASP A 184 16.77 -5.19 15.36
N GLY A 185 17.79 -4.52 14.78
CA GLY A 185 18.90 -5.18 14.12
C GLY A 185 18.61 -5.66 12.69
N VAL A 186 17.41 -5.44 12.18
CA VAL A 186 17.03 -5.82 10.81
C VAL A 186 17.64 -4.85 9.81
N VAL A 187 18.31 -5.37 8.79
CA VAL A 187 18.83 -4.56 7.69
C VAL A 187 17.70 -4.23 6.73
N GLU A 188 17.43 -2.94 6.57
CA GLU A 188 16.46 -2.41 5.63
C GLU A 188 17.15 -1.97 4.33
N VAL A 189 16.60 -2.42 3.20
CA VAL A 189 16.99 -1.98 1.87
C VAL A 189 16.03 -0.89 1.43
N HIS A 190 16.52 0.32 1.25
CA HIS A 190 15.75 1.46 0.77
C HIS A 190 15.85 1.57 -0.74
N LEU A 191 14.71 1.75 -1.40
CA LEU A 191 14.63 1.81 -2.86
C LEU A 191 13.83 3.03 -3.31
N ALA A 192 14.17 3.54 -4.49
CA ALA A 192 13.46 4.63 -5.13
C ALA A 192 13.22 4.37 -6.61
N VAL A 193 12.17 4.99 -7.14
CA VAL A 193 11.84 5.01 -8.57
C VAL A 193 11.45 6.43 -8.99
N THR A 194 11.80 6.79 -10.23
CA THR A 194 11.41 8.06 -10.84
C THR A 194 10.27 7.87 -11.84
N PRO A 195 9.52 8.94 -12.19
CA PRO A 195 8.50 8.88 -13.24
C PRO A 195 9.03 8.33 -14.57
N ALA A 196 10.26 8.68 -14.95
CA ALA A 196 10.88 8.19 -16.18
C ALA A 196 11.12 6.68 -16.18
N ALA A 197 11.54 6.11 -15.04
CA ALA A 197 11.75 4.68 -14.90
C ALA A 197 10.43 3.91 -14.85
N TRP A 198 9.40 4.46 -14.18
CA TRP A 198 8.05 3.92 -14.14
C TRP A 198 7.37 3.92 -15.50
N ARG A 199 7.43 5.01 -16.29
CA ARG A 199 6.80 5.09 -17.63
C ARG A 199 7.17 3.92 -18.54
N ARG A 200 8.38 3.39 -18.42
CA ARG A 200 8.83 2.22 -19.19
C ARG A 200 8.16 0.91 -18.78
N ARG A 201 7.43 0.90 -17.68
CA ARG A 201 6.78 -0.27 -17.04
C ARG A 201 5.30 -0.03 -16.77
N ARG A 202 4.81 1.16 -17.11
CA ARG A 202 3.44 1.57 -16.90
C ARG A 202 2.48 0.53 -17.46
N LEU A 203 1.43 0.25 -16.71
CA LEU A 203 0.32 -0.55 -17.20
C LEU A 203 -0.51 0.30 -18.17
N ALA A 204 -1.02 -0.32 -19.23
CA ALA A 204 -2.06 0.29 -20.04
C ALA A 204 -3.41 0.20 -19.29
N ASP A 205 -4.34 1.07 -19.65
CA ASP A 205 -5.74 0.99 -19.23
C ASP A 205 -5.95 0.91 -17.71
N VAL A 206 -5.16 1.66 -16.93
CA VAL A 206 -5.41 1.87 -15.50
C VAL A 206 -6.43 3.00 -15.36
N GLU A 207 -7.56 2.69 -14.77
CA GLU A 207 -8.59 3.67 -14.41
C GLU A 207 -8.29 4.24 -13.03
N VAL A 208 -8.40 5.56 -12.85
CA VAL A 208 -8.19 6.24 -11.57
C VAL A 208 -9.29 7.25 -11.34
N ASP A 209 -10.05 7.08 -10.26
CA ASP A 209 -11.17 7.92 -9.88
C ASP A 209 -10.94 8.56 -8.50
N GLY A 210 -11.74 9.59 -8.16
CA GLY A 210 -11.78 10.21 -6.84
C GLY A 210 -10.58 11.10 -6.49
N VAL A 211 -9.74 11.42 -7.45
CA VAL A 211 -8.46 12.12 -7.24
C VAL A 211 -8.64 13.59 -6.88
N ASP A 212 -9.61 14.29 -7.49
CA ASP A 212 -9.72 15.76 -7.37
C ASP A 212 -9.96 16.22 -5.94
N ALA A 213 -10.88 15.55 -5.22
CA ALA A 213 -11.16 15.86 -3.82
C ALA A 213 -9.93 15.58 -2.92
N PHE A 214 -9.21 14.49 -3.18
CA PHE A 214 -8.01 14.16 -2.43
C PHE A 214 -6.86 15.13 -2.73
N ARG A 215 -6.65 15.51 -4.00
CA ARG A 215 -5.67 16.53 -4.39
C ARG A 215 -5.95 17.88 -3.72
N ALA A 216 -7.20 18.32 -3.71
CA ALA A 216 -7.60 19.55 -3.02
C ALA A 216 -7.23 19.50 -1.53
N ALA A 217 -7.43 18.36 -0.86
CA ALA A 217 -7.11 18.18 0.55
C ALA A 217 -5.60 18.18 0.85
N ILE A 218 -4.77 17.70 -0.09
CA ILE A 218 -3.30 17.65 0.06
C ILE A 218 -2.58 18.85 -0.61
N GLY A 219 -3.31 19.78 -1.21
CA GLY A 219 -2.76 21.02 -1.78
C GLY A 219 -1.96 20.83 -3.07
N THR A 220 -2.36 19.87 -3.94
CA THR A 220 -1.68 19.58 -5.23
C THR A 220 -2.62 19.73 -6.43
#